data_52f49d0f998816735f866c6983865d68
#
_entry.id   52f49d0f998816735f866c6983865d68
#
_cell.length_a   1.000
_cell.length_b   1.000
_cell.length_c   1.000
_cell.angle_alpha   90.00
_cell.angle_beta   90.00
_cell.angle_gamma   90.00
#
_symmetry.space_group_name_H-M   'P 1'
#
loop_
_entity.id
_entity.type
_entity.pdbx_description
1 polymer ?
#
loop_
_entity_poly.entity_id
_entity_poly.type
_entity_poly.pdbx_seq_one_letter_code
_entity_poly.pdbx_strand_id
1 'polypeptide(L)'
;MEAQDEDALFILSKENERFKELERYYGKDRVIAHNSIRAFKYIFKAKRLISSDLSTHILRSLYDNSKLLKKKILNTDKKIFLQHGISLATNVFERGYYNPRVPIAPDYIVTNSDLESFMFHQYTDYQPSQLIQEGTPNLDLYVKNTYPQDEITFILTWRPWDLTGKIEKDSYLDRYLQFIELITNNAWFKDKNINIILHPKAREILEEQFPQTYENFKQYLYLDDIKDALLKSKVVITDYSSISFYAFTGGSNIIFFWGDKEKAESEYGAPNILQSYNAFGDIVNTIDSKLLSTIQLNYSQQQNSTYIERFKNLVEYTEGNNSLNVYNRIKGL
;
A
#
# COMPACT_ATOMS: atom_id res chain seq x y z
N MET A 1 0.99 -17.34 -2.90
CA MET A 1 0.40 -18.63 -2.47
C MET A 1 0.41 -19.54 -3.67
N GLU A 2 1.29 -20.52 -3.68
CA GLU A 2 1.26 -21.50 -4.74
C GLU A 2 -0.04 -22.29 -4.67
N ALA A 3 -0.69 -22.40 -5.81
CA ALA A 3 -2.01 -22.96 -5.95
C ALA A 3 -2.07 -24.49 -5.85
N GLN A 4 -1.24 -25.09 -5.03
CA GLN A 4 -1.25 -26.54 -4.82
C GLN A 4 -2.30 -27.00 -3.82
N ASP A 5 -2.90 -26.06 -3.06
CA ASP A 5 -3.98 -26.39 -2.16
C ASP A 5 -5.32 -26.40 -2.94
N GLU A 6 -5.82 -27.58 -3.23
CA GLU A 6 -7.09 -27.78 -3.97
C GLU A 6 -8.30 -27.15 -3.28
N ASP A 7 -8.20 -26.89 -1.96
CA ASP A 7 -9.25 -26.27 -1.16
C ASP A 7 -9.25 -24.73 -1.21
N ALA A 8 -8.19 -24.09 -1.76
CA ALA A 8 -8.10 -22.63 -1.86
C ALA A 8 -8.83 -22.12 -3.11
N LEU A 9 -9.74 -21.15 -2.90
CA LEU A 9 -10.55 -20.54 -3.96
C LEU A 9 -10.32 -19.01 -3.98
N PHE A 10 -10.30 -18.44 -5.18
CA PHE A 10 -10.22 -17.00 -5.39
C PHE A 10 -11.61 -16.45 -5.73
N ILE A 11 -12.10 -15.50 -4.95
CA ILE A 11 -13.39 -14.83 -5.19
C ILE A 11 -13.11 -13.36 -5.47
N LEU A 12 -13.36 -12.91 -6.70
CA LEU A 12 -13.11 -11.55 -7.12
C LEU A 12 -14.12 -11.06 -8.16
N SER A 13 -14.12 -9.75 -8.46
CA SER A 13 -14.96 -9.19 -9.53
C SER A 13 -14.52 -9.69 -10.91
N LYS A 14 -15.48 -9.96 -11.80
CA LYS A 14 -15.21 -10.23 -13.22
C LYS A 14 -14.62 -9.02 -13.96
N GLU A 15 -14.85 -7.84 -13.43
CA GLU A 15 -14.32 -6.58 -13.94
C GLU A 15 -12.87 -6.35 -13.55
N ASN A 16 -12.35 -7.15 -12.61
CA ASN A 16 -10.94 -7.10 -12.26
C ASN A 16 -10.10 -7.55 -13.45
N GLU A 17 -9.16 -6.71 -13.86
CA GLU A 17 -8.29 -6.94 -15.03
C GLU A 17 -7.58 -8.29 -14.98
N ARG A 18 -7.19 -8.73 -13.79
CA ARG A 18 -6.50 -10.00 -13.58
C ARG A 18 -7.43 -11.23 -13.52
N PHE A 19 -8.75 -11.05 -13.60
CA PHE A 19 -9.70 -12.18 -13.47
C PHE A 19 -9.42 -13.27 -14.52
N LYS A 20 -9.27 -12.88 -15.79
CA LYS A 20 -8.99 -13.82 -16.89
C LYS A 20 -7.60 -14.46 -16.82
N GLU A 21 -6.62 -13.71 -16.35
CA GLU A 21 -5.26 -14.22 -16.11
C GLU A 21 -5.27 -15.31 -15.04
N LEU A 22 -5.91 -15.03 -13.91
CA LEU A 22 -6.04 -15.97 -12.81
C LEU A 22 -6.85 -17.22 -13.21
N GLU A 23 -7.92 -17.06 -14.01
CA GLU A 23 -8.65 -18.22 -14.56
C GLU A 23 -7.78 -19.12 -15.44
N ARG A 24 -6.90 -18.54 -16.27
CA ARG A 24 -5.97 -19.34 -17.10
C ARG A 24 -4.95 -20.08 -16.27
N TYR A 25 -4.46 -19.43 -15.20
CA TYR A 25 -3.40 -19.98 -14.37
C TYR A 25 -3.91 -21.03 -13.38
N TYR A 26 -5.02 -20.74 -12.68
CA TYR A 26 -5.55 -21.58 -11.61
C TYR A 26 -6.73 -22.45 -12.02
N GLY A 27 -7.33 -22.22 -13.18
CA GLY A 27 -8.52 -22.88 -13.66
C GLY A 27 -9.82 -22.21 -13.24
N LYS A 28 -10.86 -22.37 -14.08
CA LYS A 28 -12.19 -21.80 -13.85
C LYS A 28 -12.87 -22.32 -12.59
N ASP A 29 -12.44 -23.47 -12.10
CA ASP A 29 -12.99 -24.07 -10.90
C ASP A 29 -12.49 -23.44 -9.61
N ARG A 30 -11.39 -22.73 -9.67
CA ARG A 30 -10.76 -22.08 -8.53
C ARG A 30 -10.93 -20.55 -8.53
N VAL A 31 -11.19 -19.94 -9.68
CA VAL A 31 -11.44 -18.50 -9.78
C VAL A 31 -12.93 -18.25 -10.01
N ILE A 32 -13.56 -17.58 -9.07
CA ILE A 32 -15.02 -17.51 -8.96
C ILE A 32 -15.45 -16.03 -8.92
N ALA A 33 -16.43 -15.70 -9.79
CA ALA A 33 -17.00 -14.36 -9.77
C ALA A 33 -17.77 -14.12 -8.45
N HIS A 34 -17.46 -13.00 -7.76
CA HIS A 34 -17.96 -12.68 -6.42
C HIS A 34 -19.49 -12.67 -6.32
N ASN A 35 -20.21 -12.22 -7.37
CA ASN A 35 -21.68 -12.12 -7.41
C ASN A 35 -22.38 -13.36 -7.97
N SER A 36 -21.70 -14.50 -8.07
CA SER A 36 -22.28 -15.76 -8.56
C SER A 36 -22.87 -16.61 -7.43
N ILE A 37 -23.87 -17.44 -7.77
CA ILE A 37 -24.44 -18.45 -6.85
C ILE A 37 -23.31 -19.37 -6.32
N ARG A 38 -22.31 -19.63 -7.14
CA ARG A 38 -21.16 -20.45 -6.79
C ARG A 38 -20.30 -19.78 -5.70
N ALA A 39 -20.05 -18.47 -5.79
CA ALA A 39 -19.36 -17.74 -4.75
C ALA A 39 -20.11 -17.79 -3.42
N PHE A 40 -21.44 -17.60 -3.45
CA PHE A 40 -22.28 -17.74 -2.26
C PHE A 40 -22.12 -19.12 -1.61
N LYS A 41 -22.23 -20.19 -2.41
CA LYS A 41 -22.09 -21.56 -1.91
C LYS A 41 -20.74 -21.78 -1.20
N TYR A 42 -19.64 -21.28 -1.78
CA TYR A 42 -18.33 -21.48 -1.22
C TYR A 42 -18.06 -20.60 0.02
N ILE A 43 -18.53 -19.34 0.03
CA ILE A 43 -18.45 -18.49 1.24
C ILE A 43 -19.17 -19.15 2.42
N PHE A 44 -20.35 -19.78 2.18
CA PHE A 44 -21.07 -20.49 3.24
C PHE A 44 -20.33 -21.74 3.75
N LYS A 45 -19.51 -22.37 2.92
CA LYS A 45 -18.69 -23.53 3.29
C LYS A 45 -17.31 -23.17 3.82
N ALA A 46 -16.89 -21.92 3.62
CA ALA A 46 -15.56 -21.48 4.00
C ALA A 46 -15.32 -21.64 5.49
N LYS A 47 -14.21 -22.27 5.83
CA LYS A 47 -13.66 -22.36 7.19
C LYS A 47 -12.77 -21.17 7.52
N ARG A 48 -12.15 -20.58 6.50
CA ARG A 48 -11.25 -19.44 6.61
C ARG A 48 -11.59 -18.42 5.52
N LEU A 49 -11.53 -17.14 5.88
CA LEU A 49 -11.62 -16.03 4.94
C LEU A 49 -10.29 -15.27 4.98
N ILE A 50 -9.61 -15.23 3.87
CA ILE A 50 -8.29 -14.61 3.75
C ILE A 50 -8.40 -13.43 2.80
N SER A 51 -7.91 -12.26 3.22
CA SER A 51 -7.97 -11.05 2.42
C SER A 51 -6.82 -10.10 2.74
N SER A 52 -6.38 -9.36 1.74
CA SER A 52 -5.53 -8.18 1.91
C SER A 52 -6.33 -6.92 2.29
N ASP A 53 -7.65 -7.01 2.34
CA ASP A 53 -8.53 -5.91 2.75
C ASP A 53 -9.32 -6.27 4.01
N LEU A 54 -9.77 -5.26 4.76
CA LEU A 54 -10.60 -5.48 5.94
C LEU A 54 -11.98 -6.03 5.54
N SER A 55 -12.53 -6.90 6.36
CA SER A 55 -13.86 -7.49 6.14
C SER A 55 -14.96 -6.45 5.93
N THR A 56 -14.82 -5.27 6.54
CA THR A 56 -15.72 -4.12 6.33
C THR A 56 -15.73 -3.63 4.90
N HIS A 57 -14.55 -3.54 4.27
CA HIS A 57 -14.41 -3.08 2.89
C HIS A 57 -14.95 -4.14 1.91
N ILE A 58 -14.62 -5.40 2.13
CA ILE A 58 -15.13 -6.52 1.33
C ILE A 58 -16.66 -6.57 1.38
N LEU A 59 -17.25 -6.43 2.57
CA LEU A 59 -18.69 -6.43 2.73
C LEU A 59 -19.36 -5.28 1.99
N ARG A 60 -18.79 -4.08 2.09
CA ARG A 60 -19.33 -2.89 1.42
C ARG A 60 -19.27 -3.00 -0.10
N SER A 61 -18.12 -3.40 -0.62
CA SER A 61 -17.90 -3.44 -2.07
C SER A 61 -18.61 -4.62 -2.76
N LEU A 62 -18.71 -5.77 -2.10
CA LEU A 62 -19.20 -7.00 -2.74
C LEU A 62 -20.57 -7.46 -2.25
N TYR A 63 -20.94 -7.17 -1.01
CA TYR A 63 -22.08 -7.83 -0.36
C TYR A 63 -22.95 -6.92 0.51
N ASP A 64 -22.90 -5.62 0.32
CA ASP A 64 -23.60 -4.65 1.16
C ASP A 64 -25.11 -4.91 1.23
N ASN A 65 -25.71 -5.41 0.14
CA ASN A 65 -27.12 -5.69 0.03
C ASN A 65 -27.54 -7.09 0.54
N SER A 66 -26.59 -7.95 0.96
CA SER A 66 -26.88 -9.31 1.39
C SER A 66 -26.72 -9.50 2.90
N LYS A 67 -27.84 -9.32 3.66
CA LYS A 67 -27.88 -9.56 5.11
C LYS A 67 -27.39 -10.97 5.49
N LEU A 68 -27.68 -11.97 4.65
CA LEU A 68 -27.34 -13.36 4.91
C LEU A 68 -25.83 -13.61 4.79
N LEU A 69 -25.19 -13.10 3.72
CA LEU A 69 -23.73 -13.18 3.56
C LEU A 69 -23.01 -12.37 4.62
N LYS A 70 -23.50 -11.18 4.93
CA LYS A 70 -22.94 -10.35 6.00
C LYS A 70 -22.92 -11.13 7.32
N LYS A 71 -24.04 -11.76 7.70
CA LYS A 71 -24.11 -12.59 8.90
C LYS A 71 -23.13 -13.77 8.85
N LYS A 72 -22.98 -14.44 7.70
CA LYS A 72 -22.02 -15.55 7.55
C LYS A 72 -20.58 -15.10 7.69
N ILE A 73 -20.18 -14.01 7.02
CA ILE A 73 -18.82 -13.47 7.09
C ILE A 73 -18.48 -13.03 8.52
N LEU A 74 -19.40 -12.35 9.20
CA LEU A 74 -19.23 -11.93 10.59
C LEU A 74 -19.03 -13.12 11.55
N ASN A 75 -19.69 -14.26 11.28
CA ASN A 75 -19.63 -15.45 12.11
C ASN A 75 -18.65 -16.51 11.58
N THR A 76 -17.76 -16.16 10.67
CA THR A 76 -16.67 -17.07 10.26
C THR A 76 -15.58 -17.04 11.30
N ASP A 77 -15.18 -18.21 11.79
CA ASP A 77 -14.27 -18.34 12.94
C ASP A 77 -12.83 -17.92 12.68
N LYS A 78 -12.44 -17.76 11.40
CA LYS A 78 -11.06 -17.44 11.02
C LYS A 78 -11.05 -16.45 9.85
N LYS A 79 -11.08 -15.17 10.18
CA LYS A 79 -10.86 -14.05 9.26
C LYS A 79 -9.41 -13.61 9.37
N ILE A 80 -8.67 -13.77 8.30
CA ILE A 80 -7.22 -13.53 8.26
C ILE A 80 -6.96 -12.33 7.38
N PHE A 81 -6.34 -11.32 7.95
CA PHE A 81 -5.96 -10.08 7.27
C PHE A 81 -4.48 -10.12 6.91
N LEU A 82 -4.19 -10.16 5.62
CA LEU A 82 -2.83 -10.17 5.08
C LEU A 82 -2.16 -8.80 5.07
N GLN A 83 -2.90 -7.76 5.41
CA GLN A 83 -2.62 -6.34 5.19
C GLN A 83 -2.55 -5.97 3.69
N HIS A 84 -2.98 -4.77 3.34
CA HIS A 84 -2.80 -4.18 2.01
C HIS A 84 -1.61 -3.23 1.94
N GLY A 85 -1.06 -2.88 3.10
CA GLY A 85 0.11 -2.05 3.28
C GLY A 85 0.61 -2.19 4.71
N ILE A 86 1.90 -1.98 4.92
CA ILE A 86 2.51 -2.06 6.25
C ILE A 86 1.95 -0.96 7.14
N SER A 87 1.38 -1.34 8.28
CA SER A 87 0.62 -0.45 9.16
C SER A 87 1.48 0.60 9.89
N LEU A 88 2.80 0.52 9.77
CA LEU A 88 3.74 1.48 10.36
C LEU A 88 3.85 2.80 9.60
N ALA A 89 3.33 2.88 8.37
CA ALA A 89 3.41 4.10 7.55
C ALA A 89 2.51 5.24 8.05
N THR A 90 1.39 4.90 8.67
CA THR A 90 0.44 5.85 9.28
C THR A 90 0.02 5.35 10.65
N ASN A 91 -0.39 6.27 11.54
CA ASN A 91 -0.90 5.87 12.84
C ASN A 91 -2.33 5.31 12.73
N VAL A 92 -2.43 4.04 12.30
CA VAL A 92 -3.72 3.34 12.16
C VAL A 92 -4.18 2.70 13.46
N PHE A 93 -3.28 2.50 14.42
CA PHE A 93 -3.55 1.77 15.66
C PHE A 93 -4.51 2.54 16.58
N GLU A 94 -4.32 3.83 16.73
CA GLU A 94 -5.16 4.68 17.58
C GLU A 94 -6.48 5.09 16.93
N ARG A 95 -6.63 4.87 15.62
CA ARG A 95 -7.82 5.29 14.86
C ARG A 95 -9.01 4.35 14.99
N GLY A 96 -8.91 3.30 15.79
CA GLY A 96 -9.98 2.33 16.03
C GLY A 96 -10.34 1.41 14.85
N TYR A 97 -9.50 1.37 13.81
CA TYR A 97 -9.71 0.46 12.68
C TYR A 97 -9.55 -1.01 13.09
N TYR A 98 -8.74 -1.27 14.09
CA TYR A 98 -8.42 -2.60 14.58
C TYR A 98 -8.95 -2.79 15.99
N ASN A 99 -10.10 -3.46 16.10
CA ASN A 99 -10.67 -3.79 17.41
C ASN A 99 -11.13 -5.24 17.37
N PRO A 100 -10.39 -6.19 17.98
CA PRO A 100 -10.71 -7.61 17.94
C PRO A 100 -12.04 -7.97 18.63
N ARG A 101 -12.61 -7.05 19.41
CA ARG A 101 -13.88 -7.26 20.12
C ARG A 101 -15.11 -7.09 19.23
N VAL A 102 -14.94 -6.53 18.01
CA VAL A 102 -16.07 -6.39 17.08
C VAL A 102 -16.09 -7.55 16.08
N PRO A 103 -17.27 -8.15 15.80
CA PRO A 103 -17.36 -9.36 14.97
C PRO A 103 -16.80 -9.22 13.55
N ILE A 104 -16.69 -8.00 13.05
CA ILE A 104 -16.20 -7.71 11.70
C ILE A 104 -14.66 -7.63 11.63
N ALA A 105 -13.99 -7.50 12.77
CA ALA A 105 -12.54 -7.44 12.82
C ALA A 105 -11.92 -8.77 12.33
N PRO A 106 -10.71 -8.74 11.77
CA PRO A 106 -9.95 -9.97 11.52
C PRO A 106 -9.68 -10.69 12.85
N ASP A 107 -9.67 -12.02 12.80
CA ASP A 107 -9.29 -12.84 13.96
C ASP A 107 -7.78 -13.00 14.03
N TYR A 108 -7.11 -12.92 12.87
CA TYR A 108 -5.65 -12.98 12.73
C TYR A 108 -5.15 -11.89 11.79
N ILE A 109 -3.98 -11.33 12.10
CA ILE A 109 -3.30 -10.30 11.30
C ILE A 109 -1.88 -10.76 11.00
N VAL A 110 -1.47 -10.65 9.74
CA VAL A 110 -0.06 -10.85 9.34
C VAL A 110 0.72 -9.58 9.67
N THR A 111 1.87 -9.72 10.32
CA THR A 111 2.74 -8.60 10.71
C THR A 111 4.14 -8.74 10.13
N ASN A 112 4.85 -7.62 10.00
CA ASN A 112 6.12 -7.52 9.28
C ASN A 112 7.34 -7.41 10.19
N SER A 113 7.12 -7.27 11.50
CA SER A 113 8.18 -7.19 12.50
C SER A 113 7.64 -7.40 13.91
N ASP A 114 8.54 -7.64 14.84
CA ASP A 114 8.22 -7.65 16.28
C ASP A 114 7.66 -6.29 16.72
N LEU A 115 8.20 -5.20 16.17
CA LEU A 115 7.71 -3.85 16.46
C LEU A 115 6.26 -3.65 16.00
N GLU A 116 5.89 -4.06 14.79
CA GLU A 116 4.51 -3.96 14.31
C GLU A 116 3.58 -4.83 15.15
N SER A 117 4.00 -6.02 15.51
CA SER A 117 3.27 -6.91 16.41
C SER A 117 3.06 -6.30 17.80
N PHE A 118 4.11 -5.70 18.36
CA PHE A 118 4.01 -4.96 19.62
C PHE A 118 3.00 -3.82 19.54
N MET A 119 3.01 -3.04 18.45
CA MET A 119 2.05 -1.94 18.24
C MET A 119 0.60 -2.47 18.18
N PHE A 120 0.34 -3.55 17.44
CA PHE A 120 -0.98 -4.19 17.43
C PHE A 120 -1.39 -4.65 18.83
N HIS A 121 -0.52 -5.33 19.55
CA HIS A 121 -0.84 -5.80 20.89
C HIS A 121 -1.09 -4.65 21.87
N GLN A 122 -0.24 -3.63 21.86
CA GLN A 122 -0.29 -2.52 22.81
C GLN A 122 -1.49 -1.60 22.61
N TYR A 123 -1.88 -1.33 21.35
CA TYR A 123 -2.85 -0.27 21.03
C TYR A 123 -4.21 -0.78 20.55
N THR A 124 -4.35 -2.08 20.26
CA THR A 124 -5.57 -2.60 19.64
C THR A 124 -6.19 -3.82 20.32
N ASP A 125 -5.67 -4.24 21.44
CA ASP A 125 -6.10 -5.46 22.19
C ASP A 125 -5.88 -6.80 21.47
N TYR A 126 -5.21 -6.86 20.32
CA TYR A 126 -4.84 -8.14 19.70
C TYR A 126 -3.85 -8.91 20.57
N GLN A 127 -4.11 -10.18 20.79
CA GLN A 127 -3.19 -11.04 21.54
C GLN A 127 -2.05 -11.54 20.64
N PRO A 128 -0.86 -11.82 21.17
CA PRO A 128 0.27 -12.34 20.37
C PRO A 128 -0.08 -13.59 19.55
N SER A 129 -0.97 -14.44 20.04
CA SER A 129 -1.45 -15.63 19.32
C SER A 129 -2.30 -15.33 18.09
N GLN A 130 -2.79 -14.11 17.94
CA GLN A 130 -3.57 -13.63 16.79
C GLN A 130 -2.69 -12.93 15.76
N LEU A 131 -1.40 -12.73 16.03
CA LEU A 131 -0.46 -12.07 15.15
C LEU A 131 0.41 -13.10 14.44
N ILE A 132 0.36 -13.11 13.11
CA ILE A 132 1.12 -14.01 12.25
C ILE A 132 2.39 -13.27 11.81
N GLN A 133 3.47 -13.48 12.54
CA GLN A 133 4.77 -12.83 12.35
C GLN A 133 5.57 -13.53 11.24
N GLU A 134 5.16 -13.34 10.00
CA GLU A 134 5.76 -13.99 8.82
C GLU A 134 5.97 -13.02 7.64
N GLY A 135 5.68 -11.73 7.85
CA GLY A 135 5.74 -10.72 6.80
C GLY A 135 4.60 -10.79 5.78
N THR A 136 4.23 -9.64 5.25
CA THR A 136 3.16 -9.58 4.25
C THR A 136 3.57 -10.27 2.94
N PRO A 137 2.70 -11.11 2.34
CA PRO A 137 3.03 -11.90 1.14
C PRO A 137 3.46 -11.08 -0.07
N ASN A 138 2.96 -9.86 -0.21
CA ASN A 138 3.28 -8.99 -1.34
C ASN A 138 4.73 -8.45 -1.31
N LEU A 139 5.42 -8.45 -0.16
CA LEU A 139 6.84 -8.10 -0.09
C LEU A 139 7.71 -9.02 -0.94
N ASP A 140 7.33 -10.30 -1.09
CA ASP A 140 8.08 -11.26 -1.91
C ASP A 140 8.29 -10.79 -3.36
N LEU A 141 7.35 -9.97 -3.88
CA LEU A 141 7.42 -9.43 -5.23
C LEU A 141 8.55 -8.39 -5.38
N TYR A 142 8.89 -7.71 -4.29
CA TYR A 142 9.89 -6.63 -4.28
C TYR A 142 11.28 -7.15 -3.89
N VAL A 143 11.36 -8.09 -2.98
CA VAL A 143 12.63 -8.73 -2.57
C VAL A 143 13.35 -9.37 -3.78
N LYS A 144 12.58 -9.94 -4.69
CA LYS A 144 13.10 -10.61 -5.90
C LYS A 144 13.27 -9.66 -7.11
N ASN A 145 13.36 -8.36 -6.84
CA ASN A 145 13.50 -7.37 -7.91
C ASN A 145 14.77 -7.60 -8.73
N THR A 146 14.60 -7.71 -10.05
CA THR A 146 15.68 -7.86 -11.05
C THR A 146 15.64 -6.77 -12.11
N TYR A 147 14.72 -5.80 -12.00
CA TYR A 147 14.65 -4.70 -12.95
C TYR A 147 15.81 -3.72 -12.75
N PRO A 148 16.34 -3.15 -13.85
CA PRO A 148 17.21 -1.98 -13.77
C PRO A 148 16.48 -0.84 -13.06
N GLN A 149 17.16 -0.15 -12.15
CA GLN A 149 16.58 0.95 -11.39
C GLN A 149 17.20 2.27 -11.86
N ASP A 150 16.47 2.97 -12.72
CA ASP A 150 16.87 4.25 -13.33
C ASP A 150 15.72 5.26 -13.43
N GLU A 151 14.55 4.94 -12.86
CA GLU A 151 13.39 5.81 -12.86
C GLU A 151 13.26 6.60 -11.54
N ILE A 152 12.50 7.69 -11.59
CA ILE A 152 12.16 8.52 -10.44
C ILE A 152 10.64 8.53 -10.32
N THR A 153 10.12 8.10 -9.17
CA THR A 153 8.67 8.08 -8.91
C THR A 153 8.30 9.12 -7.86
N PHE A 154 7.28 9.94 -8.17
CA PHE A 154 6.64 10.87 -7.25
C PHE A 154 5.20 10.43 -6.98
N ILE A 155 4.91 10.10 -5.73
CA ILE A 155 3.61 9.60 -5.29
C ILE A 155 3.33 10.00 -3.84
N LEU A 156 2.30 10.81 -3.63
CA LEU A 156 1.88 11.24 -2.29
C LEU A 156 0.56 10.59 -1.89
N THR A 157 0.38 10.41 -0.60
CA THR A 157 -0.86 9.94 0.00
C THR A 157 -1.98 10.95 -0.22
N TRP A 158 -3.13 10.45 -0.59
CA TRP A 158 -4.34 11.23 -0.79
C TRP A 158 -4.72 12.07 0.44
N ARG A 159 -5.13 13.34 0.18
CA ARG A 159 -5.56 14.30 1.20
C ARG A 159 -7.05 14.63 1.02
N PRO A 160 -7.96 13.88 1.66
CA PRO A 160 -9.41 14.11 1.48
C PRO A 160 -9.85 15.53 1.88
N TRP A 161 -9.17 16.16 2.83
CA TRP A 161 -9.47 17.52 3.32
C TRP A 161 -9.00 18.64 2.38
N ASP A 162 -8.18 18.36 1.40
CA ASP A 162 -7.67 19.34 0.43
C ASP A 162 -8.58 19.48 -0.81
N LEU A 163 -9.73 18.80 -0.84
CA LEU A 163 -10.67 18.80 -1.96
C LEU A 163 -11.71 19.89 -1.82
N THR A 164 -11.28 21.13 -1.99
CA THR A 164 -12.14 22.31 -1.81
C THR A 164 -12.73 22.85 -3.13
N GLY A 165 -12.54 22.15 -4.26
CA GLY A 165 -12.93 22.66 -5.59
C GLY A 165 -12.01 23.76 -6.12
N LYS A 166 -10.89 24.01 -5.43
CA LYS A 166 -9.81 24.91 -5.86
C LYS A 166 -8.46 24.23 -5.61
N ILE A 167 -7.47 24.55 -6.44
CA ILE A 167 -6.09 24.19 -6.19
C ILE A 167 -5.48 25.30 -5.33
N GLU A 168 -5.53 25.11 -4.03
CA GLU A 168 -4.94 26.05 -3.07
C GLU A 168 -3.43 25.83 -2.98
N LYS A 169 -2.70 26.87 -2.60
CA LYS A 169 -1.26 26.79 -2.38
C LYS A 169 -0.95 25.72 -1.32
N ASP A 170 0.07 24.90 -1.60
CA ASP A 170 0.52 23.79 -0.75
C ASP A 170 -0.53 22.69 -0.52
N SER A 171 -1.64 22.69 -1.30
CA SER A 171 -2.59 21.58 -1.34
C SER A 171 -1.99 20.34 -2.02
N TYR A 172 -2.68 19.21 -1.90
CA TYR A 172 -2.26 17.95 -2.52
C TYR A 172 -1.95 18.11 -4.03
N LEU A 173 -2.86 18.70 -4.80
CA LEU A 173 -2.66 18.92 -6.25
C LEU A 173 -1.59 19.98 -6.56
N ASP A 174 -1.50 21.04 -5.75
CA ASP A 174 -0.49 22.08 -5.94
C ASP A 174 0.94 21.53 -5.80
N ARG A 175 1.17 20.58 -4.89
CA ARG A 175 2.48 19.91 -4.75
C ARG A 175 2.89 19.14 -5.99
N TYR A 176 1.95 18.50 -6.65
CA TYR A 176 2.22 17.86 -7.93
C TYR A 176 2.58 18.87 -9.01
N LEU A 177 1.89 20.02 -9.06
CA LEU A 177 2.24 21.10 -9.97
C LEU A 177 3.63 21.69 -9.70
N GLN A 178 3.96 21.93 -8.43
CA GLN A 178 5.30 22.38 -8.00
C GLN A 178 6.37 21.37 -8.43
N PHE A 179 6.11 20.07 -8.29
CA PHE A 179 7.07 19.04 -8.72
C PHE A 179 7.23 19.02 -10.25
N ILE A 180 6.15 19.17 -11.02
CA ILE A 180 6.22 19.28 -12.47
C ILE A 180 7.00 20.53 -12.88
N GLU A 181 6.79 21.65 -12.22
CA GLU A 181 7.55 22.87 -12.46
C GLU A 181 9.05 22.65 -12.17
N LEU A 182 9.37 21.98 -11.07
CA LEU A 182 10.75 21.63 -10.73
C LEU A 182 11.42 20.79 -11.83
N ILE A 183 10.76 19.76 -12.34
CA ILE A 183 11.33 18.87 -13.36
C ILE A 183 11.41 19.54 -14.73
N THR A 184 10.43 20.37 -15.11
CA THR A 184 10.42 21.03 -16.41
C THR A 184 11.44 22.17 -16.51
N ASN A 185 11.68 22.86 -15.41
CA ASN A 185 12.63 23.97 -15.33
C ASN A 185 14.08 23.53 -15.10
N ASN A 186 14.34 22.24 -14.94
CA ASN A 186 15.70 21.76 -14.64
C ASN A 186 16.21 20.78 -15.70
N ALA A 187 17.32 21.15 -16.34
CA ALA A 187 17.92 20.37 -17.42
C ALA A 187 18.41 18.98 -16.99
N TRP A 188 18.65 18.75 -15.71
CA TRP A 188 19.09 17.46 -15.20
C TRP A 188 18.06 16.34 -15.40
N PHE A 189 16.77 16.69 -15.46
CA PHE A 189 15.70 15.73 -15.63
C PHE A 189 15.43 15.35 -17.10
N LYS A 190 16.05 16.02 -18.08
CA LYS A 190 15.72 15.83 -19.52
C LYS A 190 15.94 14.41 -20.04
N ASP A 191 16.85 13.68 -19.44
CA ASP A 191 17.21 12.29 -19.79
C ASP A 191 16.78 11.28 -18.73
N LYS A 192 15.88 11.65 -17.84
CA LYS A 192 15.37 10.78 -16.78
C LYS A 192 13.92 10.33 -17.04
N ASN A 193 13.64 9.09 -16.74
CA ASN A 193 12.29 8.56 -16.71
C ASN A 193 11.61 8.95 -15.40
N ILE A 194 10.51 9.68 -15.49
CA ILE A 194 9.80 10.21 -14.32
C ILE A 194 8.38 9.70 -14.32
N ASN A 195 7.98 9.06 -13.23
CA ASN A 195 6.65 8.56 -13.00
C ASN A 195 5.93 9.45 -11.98
N ILE A 196 4.87 10.13 -12.40
CA ILE A 196 4.00 10.87 -11.49
C ILE A 196 2.72 10.08 -11.31
N ILE A 197 2.45 9.66 -10.08
CA ILE A 197 1.32 8.80 -9.76
C ILE A 197 0.34 9.57 -8.88
N LEU A 198 -0.84 9.87 -9.43
CA LEU A 198 -1.95 10.45 -8.71
C LEU A 198 -2.88 9.36 -8.17
N HIS A 199 -3.42 9.60 -6.99
CA HIS A 199 -4.55 8.80 -6.50
C HIS A 199 -5.72 8.88 -7.50
N PRO A 200 -6.44 7.76 -7.80
CA PRO A 200 -7.52 7.76 -8.80
C PRO A 200 -8.57 8.85 -8.60
N LYS A 201 -8.97 9.08 -7.34
CA LYS A 201 -9.91 10.17 -6.99
C LYS A 201 -9.36 11.57 -7.31
N ALA A 202 -8.07 11.81 -7.07
CA ALA A 202 -7.46 13.10 -7.39
C ALA A 202 -7.39 13.32 -8.90
N ARG A 203 -7.10 12.26 -9.65
CA ARG A 203 -7.11 12.30 -11.12
C ARG A 203 -8.48 12.62 -11.66
N GLU A 204 -9.53 11.94 -11.18
CA GLU A 204 -10.93 12.21 -11.54
C GLU A 204 -11.30 13.69 -11.32
N ILE A 205 -10.97 14.23 -10.14
CA ILE A 205 -11.24 15.65 -9.81
C ILE A 205 -10.44 16.59 -10.71
N LEU A 206 -9.16 16.27 -10.95
CA LEU A 206 -8.32 17.09 -11.82
C LEU A 206 -8.88 17.14 -13.26
N GLU A 207 -9.32 15.99 -13.78
CA GLU A 207 -9.90 15.85 -15.11
C GLU A 207 -11.24 16.59 -15.24
N GLU A 208 -12.14 16.42 -14.26
CA GLU A 208 -13.49 16.99 -14.30
C GLU A 208 -13.53 18.48 -13.98
N GLN A 209 -12.78 18.92 -12.96
CA GLN A 209 -12.88 20.29 -12.44
C GLN A 209 -11.79 21.23 -12.97
N PHE A 210 -10.66 20.69 -13.44
CA PHE A 210 -9.50 21.44 -13.91
C PHE A 210 -8.98 20.91 -15.27
N PRO A 211 -9.82 20.80 -16.32
CA PRO A 211 -9.47 20.10 -17.56
C PRO A 211 -8.22 20.68 -18.24
N GLN A 212 -8.04 22.01 -18.22
CA GLN A 212 -6.84 22.63 -18.80
C GLN A 212 -5.57 22.26 -18.04
N THR A 213 -5.64 22.20 -16.73
CA THR A 213 -4.52 21.74 -15.88
C THR A 213 -4.24 20.27 -16.13
N TYR A 214 -5.28 19.44 -16.23
CA TYR A 214 -5.15 18.01 -16.53
C TYR A 214 -4.46 17.77 -17.87
N GLU A 215 -4.82 18.49 -18.94
CA GLU A 215 -4.18 18.35 -20.25
C GLU A 215 -2.66 18.63 -20.20
N ASN A 216 -2.25 19.63 -19.44
CA ASN A 216 -0.83 19.92 -19.24
C ASN A 216 -0.10 18.89 -18.38
N PHE A 217 -0.84 18.22 -17.54
CA PHE A 217 -0.35 17.28 -16.52
C PHE A 217 -0.24 15.85 -17.05
N LYS A 218 -1.20 15.42 -17.90
CA LYS A 218 -1.38 14.02 -18.30
C LYS A 218 -0.16 13.38 -18.95
N GLN A 219 0.69 14.17 -19.62
CA GLN A 219 1.91 13.66 -20.25
C GLN A 219 2.94 13.11 -19.24
N TYR A 220 2.85 13.51 -17.95
CA TYR A 220 3.72 13.06 -16.89
C TYR A 220 3.11 11.94 -16.04
N LEU A 221 1.79 11.66 -16.24
CA LEU A 221 1.10 10.66 -15.44
C LEU A 221 1.52 9.26 -15.83
N TYR A 222 1.91 8.51 -14.82
CA TYR A 222 2.06 7.06 -14.92
C TYR A 222 0.70 6.40 -14.67
N LEU A 223 0.22 5.62 -15.63
CA LEU A 223 -1.12 5.01 -15.61
C LEU A 223 -1.10 3.47 -15.52
N ASP A 224 0.10 2.88 -15.61
CA ASP A 224 0.28 1.43 -15.52
C ASP A 224 0.34 0.92 -14.06
N ASP A 225 0.79 -0.30 -13.85
CA ASP A 225 0.87 -0.91 -12.52
C ASP A 225 1.90 -0.19 -11.62
N ILE A 226 1.44 0.36 -10.51
CA ILE A 226 2.28 1.06 -9.51
C ILE A 226 3.45 0.18 -9.06
N LYS A 227 3.25 -1.13 -8.95
CA LYS A 227 4.30 -2.08 -8.61
C LYS A 227 5.47 -2.00 -9.59
N ASP A 228 5.18 -1.91 -10.90
CA ASP A 228 6.23 -1.86 -11.91
C ASP A 228 7.01 -0.54 -11.86
N ALA A 229 6.33 0.58 -11.61
CA ALA A 229 7.01 1.85 -11.35
C ALA A 229 7.95 1.75 -10.14
N LEU A 230 7.48 1.19 -9.02
CA LEU A 230 8.29 1.05 -7.81
C LEU A 230 9.52 0.13 -8.02
N LEU A 231 9.35 -0.97 -8.76
CA LEU A 231 10.44 -1.91 -9.04
C LEU A 231 11.53 -1.32 -9.93
N LYS A 232 11.19 -0.39 -10.83
CA LYS A 232 12.12 0.29 -11.73
C LYS A 232 12.68 1.59 -11.14
N SER A 233 12.12 2.07 -10.04
CA SER A 233 12.54 3.34 -9.44
C SER A 233 13.88 3.24 -8.74
N LYS A 234 14.80 4.14 -9.07
CA LYS A 234 16.01 4.42 -8.31
C LYS A 234 15.72 5.30 -7.11
N VAL A 235 14.79 6.24 -7.28
CA VAL A 235 14.37 7.17 -6.23
C VAL A 235 12.84 7.22 -6.18
N VAL A 236 12.27 7.08 -4.99
CA VAL A 236 10.83 7.26 -4.75
C VAL A 236 10.64 8.41 -3.76
N ILE A 237 9.94 9.45 -4.22
CA ILE A 237 9.52 10.57 -3.38
C ILE A 237 8.09 10.29 -2.92
N THR A 238 7.89 10.15 -1.63
CA THR A 238 6.57 9.86 -1.04
C THR A 238 6.46 10.49 0.35
N ASP A 239 5.34 10.27 1.04
CA ASP A 239 5.09 10.88 2.34
C ASP A 239 4.68 9.85 3.42
N TYR A 240 3.37 9.69 3.69
CA TYR A 240 2.82 8.81 4.72
C TYR A 240 2.35 7.46 4.15
N SER A 241 2.83 7.10 2.97
CA SER A 241 2.39 5.90 2.27
C SER A 241 3.22 4.67 2.63
N SER A 242 2.55 3.54 2.83
CA SER A 242 3.20 2.22 2.95
C SER A 242 3.98 1.81 1.69
N ILE A 243 3.79 2.49 0.58
CA ILE A 243 4.55 2.30 -0.67
C ILE A 243 6.05 2.46 -0.43
N SER A 244 6.47 3.34 0.49
CA SER A 244 7.87 3.52 0.88
C SER A 244 8.55 2.21 1.28
N PHE A 245 7.85 1.35 2.02
CA PHE A 245 8.40 0.05 2.46
C PHE A 245 8.64 -0.88 1.28
N TYR A 246 7.69 -0.96 0.36
CA TYR A 246 7.81 -1.81 -0.83
C TYR A 246 8.91 -1.32 -1.77
N ALA A 247 8.97 -0.03 -2.03
CA ALA A 247 10.01 0.57 -2.85
C ALA A 247 11.40 0.37 -2.25
N PHE A 248 11.55 0.58 -0.93
CA PHE A 248 12.82 0.35 -0.24
C PHE A 248 13.24 -1.13 -0.28
N THR A 249 12.29 -2.05 -0.06
CA THR A 249 12.53 -3.49 -0.20
C THR A 249 13.00 -3.85 -1.62
N GLY A 250 12.48 -3.18 -2.64
CA GLY A 250 12.86 -3.34 -4.04
C GLY A 250 14.20 -2.73 -4.41
N GLY A 251 14.86 -2.00 -3.51
CA GLY A 251 16.18 -1.38 -3.72
C GLY A 251 16.16 0.12 -4.01
N SER A 252 14.98 0.77 -4.03
CA SER A 252 14.87 2.21 -4.24
C SER A 252 15.37 3.01 -3.05
N ASN A 253 15.96 4.18 -3.29
CA ASN A 253 16.18 5.20 -2.28
C ASN A 253 14.87 5.96 -2.02
N ILE A 254 14.55 6.24 -0.77
CA ILE A 254 13.33 6.94 -0.37
C ILE A 254 13.63 8.38 0.03
N ILE A 255 12.79 9.30 -0.46
CA ILE A 255 12.77 10.68 0.01
C ILE A 255 11.35 10.91 0.58
N PHE A 256 11.29 11.16 1.89
CA PHE A 256 10.05 11.49 2.58
C PHE A 256 9.77 12.98 2.45
N PHE A 257 8.67 13.32 1.77
CA PHE A 257 8.17 14.68 1.68
C PHE A 257 7.15 14.95 2.79
N TRP A 258 7.54 15.71 3.81
CA TRP A 258 6.70 16.02 4.97
C TRP A 258 6.44 17.53 5.12
N GLY A 259 6.17 18.21 4.00
CA GLY A 259 5.90 19.65 3.98
C GLY A 259 4.63 20.07 4.72
N ASP A 260 3.71 19.13 5.00
CA ASP A 260 2.48 19.36 5.76
C ASP A 260 2.42 18.54 7.05
N LYS A 261 3.57 18.22 7.63
CA LYS A 261 3.67 17.31 8.78
C LYS A 261 2.67 17.65 9.90
N GLU A 262 2.62 18.91 10.32
CA GLU A 262 1.75 19.35 11.42
C GLU A 262 0.27 19.12 11.10
N LYS A 263 -0.17 19.47 9.88
CA LYS A 263 -1.53 19.24 9.43
C LYS A 263 -1.85 17.76 9.32
N ALA A 264 -0.95 16.97 8.74
CA ALA A 264 -1.12 15.53 8.61
C ALA A 264 -1.20 14.82 9.98
N GLU A 265 -0.38 15.22 10.94
CA GLU A 265 -0.44 14.71 12.32
C GLU A 265 -1.78 15.06 12.99
N SER A 266 -2.30 16.27 12.75
CA SER A 266 -3.63 16.68 13.27
C SER A 266 -4.76 15.84 12.65
N GLU A 267 -4.73 15.58 11.35
CA GLU A 267 -5.82 14.91 10.63
C GLU A 267 -5.73 13.37 10.73
N TYR A 268 -4.52 12.82 10.77
CA TYR A 268 -4.30 11.37 10.89
C TYR A 268 -4.17 10.89 12.33
N GLY A 269 -4.09 11.79 13.31
CA GLY A 269 -3.81 11.51 14.71
C GLY A 269 -2.32 11.69 15.04
N ALA A 270 -1.87 11.13 16.16
CA ALA A 270 -0.49 11.25 16.61
C ALA A 270 0.52 10.83 15.53
N PRO A 271 1.76 11.36 15.56
CA PRO A 271 2.78 11.02 14.58
C PRO A 271 3.02 9.51 14.56
N ASN A 272 3.23 8.98 13.35
CA ASN A 272 3.63 7.59 13.22
C ASN A 272 5.10 7.39 13.62
N ILE A 273 5.50 6.14 13.74
CA ILE A 273 6.84 5.78 14.18
C ILE A 273 7.95 6.25 13.22
N LEU A 274 7.65 6.41 11.92
CA LEU A 274 8.62 6.90 10.93
C LEU A 274 8.96 8.37 11.20
N GLN A 275 7.97 9.17 11.57
CA GLN A 275 8.14 10.61 11.81
C GLN A 275 8.96 10.91 13.06
N SER A 276 9.08 9.94 13.97
CA SER A 276 9.86 10.09 15.20
C SER A 276 11.36 9.87 14.98
N TYR A 277 11.78 8.64 14.62
CA TYR A 277 13.22 8.28 14.57
C TYR A 277 13.55 7.33 13.43
N ASN A 278 12.55 6.67 12.84
CA ASN A 278 12.76 5.47 12.04
C ASN A 278 12.65 5.71 10.53
N ALA A 279 12.66 6.95 10.10
CA ALA A 279 12.71 7.24 8.67
C ALA A 279 13.90 6.57 8.02
N PHE A 280 13.65 5.73 7.05
CA PHE A 280 14.63 5.00 6.26
C PHE A 280 14.89 5.66 4.90
N GLY A 281 14.94 6.99 4.89
CA GLY A 281 15.19 7.82 3.73
C GLY A 281 15.44 9.28 4.14
N ASP A 282 15.82 10.10 3.18
CA ASP A 282 15.98 11.53 3.40
C ASP A 282 14.64 12.23 3.61
N ILE A 283 14.65 13.29 4.41
CA ILE A 283 13.45 14.07 4.72
C ILE A 283 13.56 15.44 4.08
N VAL A 284 12.54 15.83 3.32
CA VAL A 284 12.39 17.15 2.73
C VAL A 284 11.01 17.73 3.03
N ASN A 285 10.92 19.05 3.16
CA ASN A 285 9.67 19.74 3.51
C ASN A 285 9.22 20.72 2.42
N THR A 286 10.04 20.94 1.40
CA THR A 286 9.78 21.89 0.30
C THR A 286 10.11 21.27 -1.04
N ILE A 287 9.39 21.68 -2.08
CA ILE A 287 9.63 21.28 -3.46
C ILE A 287 10.43 22.40 -4.14
N ASP A 288 11.72 22.38 -3.93
CA ASP A 288 12.66 23.41 -4.40
C ASP A 288 14.05 22.83 -4.75
N SER A 289 15.07 23.68 -4.78
CA SER A 289 16.45 23.27 -5.04
C SER A 289 17.01 22.26 -4.03
N LYS A 290 16.48 22.23 -2.80
CA LYS A 290 16.86 21.24 -1.80
C LYS A 290 16.33 19.85 -2.18
N LEU A 291 15.07 19.75 -2.61
CA LEU A 291 14.53 18.49 -3.12
C LEU A 291 15.32 18.03 -4.35
N LEU A 292 15.62 18.94 -5.29
CA LEU A 292 16.42 18.63 -6.47
C LEU A 292 17.78 18.03 -6.08
N SER A 293 18.54 18.69 -5.21
CA SER A 293 19.84 18.20 -4.79
C SER A 293 19.76 16.85 -4.06
N THR A 294 18.70 16.64 -3.28
CA THR A 294 18.45 15.37 -2.61
C THR A 294 18.11 14.27 -3.60
N ILE A 295 17.31 14.55 -4.63
CA ILE A 295 17.02 13.58 -5.72
C ILE A 295 18.33 13.20 -6.44
N GLN A 296 19.15 14.19 -6.83
CA GLN A 296 20.41 13.96 -7.53
C GLN A 296 21.37 13.09 -6.72
N LEU A 297 21.48 13.34 -5.43
CA LEU A 297 22.30 12.54 -4.52
C LEU A 297 21.79 11.09 -4.46
N ASN A 298 20.52 10.90 -4.18
CA ASN A 298 19.92 9.57 -4.05
C ASN A 298 19.91 8.79 -5.37
N TYR A 299 19.80 9.47 -6.49
CA TYR A 299 19.88 8.84 -7.81
C TYR A 299 21.26 8.28 -8.11
N SER A 300 22.32 8.95 -7.64
CA SER A 300 23.71 8.56 -7.89
C SER A 300 24.26 7.50 -6.93
N GLN A 301 23.55 7.21 -5.83
CA GLN A 301 24.04 6.35 -4.75
C GLN A 301 23.22 5.09 -4.59
N GLN A 302 23.80 4.09 -3.92
CA GLN A 302 23.06 2.95 -3.39
C GLN A 302 22.35 3.35 -2.08
N GLN A 303 21.45 2.48 -1.61
CA GLN A 303 20.77 2.69 -0.32
C GLN A 303 21.79 2.89 0.80
N ASN A 304 21.56 3.90 1.63
CA ASN A 304 22.42 4.22 2.77
C ASN A 304 22.35 3.13 3.84
N SER A 305 23.50 2.69 4.36
CA SER A 305 23.59 1.64 5.38
C SER A 305 22.78 1.97 6.65
N THR A 306 22.77 3.24 7.08
CA THR A 306 21.96 3.69 8.22
C THR A 306 20.45 3.51 7.96
N TYR A 307 20.00 3.75 6.73
CA TYR A 307 18.59 3.54 6.35
C TYR A 307 18.26 2.06 6.26
N ILE A 308 19.17 1.22 5.77
CA ILE A 308 19.02 -0.22 5.76
C ILE A 308 18.87 -0.76 7.21
N GLU A 309 19.69 -0.29 8.15
CA GLU A 309 19.57 -0.71 9.55
C GLU A 309 18.25 -0.28 10.19
N ARG A 310 17.81 0.96 9.95
CA ARG A 310 16.50 1.41 10.43
C ARG A 310 15.36 0.60 9.84
N PHE A 311 15.44 0.30 8.55
CA PHE A 311 14.43 -0.47 7.84
C PHE A 311 14.29 -1.90 8.39
N LYS A 312 15.39 -2.56 8.71
CA LYS A 312 15.39 -3.92 9.30
C LYS A 312 14.62 -4.02 10.61
N ASN A 313 14.57 -2.95 11.40
CA ASN A 313 13.77 -2.91 12.63
C ASN A 313 12.26 -2.76 12.37
N LEU A 314 11.89 -2.35 11.16
CA LEU A 314 10.50 -2.13 10.76
C LEU A 314 9.96 -3.28 9.92
N VAL A 315 10.84 -3.94 9.16
CA VAL A 315 10.51 -5.06 8.27
C VAL A 315 11.61 -6.12 8.39
N GLU A 316 11.30 -7.20 9.09
CA GLU A 316 12.26 -8.27 9.39
C GLU A 316 12.23 -9.38 8.33
N TYR A 317 11.09 -9.58 7.67
CA TYR A 317 10.85 -10.68 6.74
C TYR A 317 11.11 -10.25 5.28
N THR A 318 12.39 -10.18 4.93
CA THR A 318 12.86 -9.71 3.60
C THR A 318 13.57 -10.79 2.78
N GLU A 319 13.30 -12.07 3.05
CA GLU A 319 13.95 -13.20 2.36
C GLU A 319 13.17 -13.70 1.13
N GLY A 320 11.97 -13.16 0.89
CA GLY A 320 11.13 -13.52 -0.25
C GLY A 320 10.41 -14.86 -0.12
N ASN A 321 10.14 -15.29 1.12
CA ASN A 321 9.41 -16.53 1.45
C ASN A 321 8.15 -16.29 2.27
N ASN A 322 7.73 -15.02 2.41
CA ASN A 322 6.59 -14.63 3.25
C ASN A 322 5.30 -15.33 2.82
N SER A 323 5.05 -15.42 1.52
CA SER A 323 3.87 -16.11 0.98
C SER A 323 3.78 -17.56 1.45
N LEU A 324 4.91 -18.29 1.40
CA LEU A 324 4.97 -19.69 1.82
C LEU A 324 4.80 -19.83 3.34
N ASN A 325 5.48 -18.99 4.09
CA ASN A 325 5.44 -19.02 5.56
C ASN A 325 4.03 -18.70 6.07
N VAL A 326 3.42 -17.62 5.56
CA VAL A 326 2.03 -17.24 5.88
C VAL A 326 1.06 -18.35 5.51
N TYR A 327 1.21 -18.97 4.32
CA TYR A 327 0.38 -20.10 3.91
C TYR A 327 0.46 -21.27 4.90
N ASN A 328 1.69 -21.69 5.25
CA ASN A 328 1.91 -22.79 6.19
C ASN A 328 1.31 -22.47 7.57
N ARG A 329 1.46 -21.23 8.03
CA ARG A 329 0.90 -20.79 9.32
C ARG A 329 -0.62 -20.83 9.30
N ILE A 330 -1.25 -20.32 8.23
CA ILE A 330 -2.71 -20.33 8.06
C ILE A 330 -3.25 -21.75 7.97
N LYS A 331 -2.51 -22.66 7.31
CA LYS A 331 -2.92 -24.06 7.20
C LYS A 331 -2.97 -24.76 8.56
N GLY A 332 -2.09 -24.40 9.47
CA GLY A 332 -2.04 -24.90 10.85
C GLY A 332 -3.10 -24.31 11.79
N LEU A 333 -3.77 -23.22 11.41
CA LEU A 333 -4.91 -22.65 12.14
C LEU A 333 -6.18 -23.49 11.90
#